data_84326119f6c42ef183a4721ace4075a3
#
_entry.id   84326119f6c42ef183a4721ace4075a3
#
_cell.length_a   1.000
_cell.length_b   1.000
_cell.length_c   1.000
_cell.angle_alpha   90.00
_cell.angle_beta   90.00
_cell.angle_gamma   90.00
#
_symmetry.space_group_name_H-M   'P 1'
#
loop_
_entity.id
_entity.type
_entity.pdbx_description
1 polymer ?
#
loop_
_entity_poly.entity_id
_entity_poly.type
_entity_poly.pdbx_seq_one_letter_code
_entity_poly.pdbx_strand_id
1 'polypeptide(L)'
;MVMKKTVILLILTLMMVVSGMCYAAGDGSDLNRQQKVADKFMAVLSGDAAAVTQLQVDMVPELAEKMTAANFAALQKQLKEQFGIQKSVRFAVYERFDQGDRLTYLVGYSRQQAVRAVYGFDKNGKLSDFVFVPLEVKAAQK
;
A
#
# COMPACT_ATOMS: atom_id res chain seq x y z
N MET A 1 23.59 2.45 -10.09
CA MET A 1 22.40 1.74 -10.54
C MET A 1 21.96 0.60 -9.62
N VAL A 2 22.80 0.14 -8.73
CA VAL A 2 22.48 -0.93 -7.76
C VAL A 2 21.63 -0.44 -6.59
N MET A 3 21.63 0.88 -6.31
CA MET A 3 20.91 1.46 -5.17
C MET A 3 19.38 1.50 -5.31
N LYS A 4 18.85 1.48 -6.53
CA LYS A 4 17.39 1.51 -6.77
C LYS A 4 16.69 0.20 -6.40
N LYS A 5 17.40 -0.91 -6.45
CA LYS A 5 16.85 -2.23 -6.05
C LYS A 5 16.86 -2.44 -4.54
N THR A 6 17.79 -1.79 -3.84
CA THR A 6 17.97 -1.99 -2.40
C THR A 6 16.91 -1.29 -1.57
N VAL A 7 16.40 -0.14 -2.05
CA VAL A 7 15.35 0.61 -1.33
C VAL A 7 13.99 -0.09 -1.44
N ILE A 8 13.74 -0.74 -2.58
CA ILE A 8 12.53 -1.58 -2.74
C ILE A 8 12.60 -2.79 -1.81
N LEU A 9 13.78 -3.35 -1.62
CA LEU A 9 14.00 -4.49 -0.75
C LEU A 9 13.77 -4.13 0.74
N LEU A 10 14.06 -2.89 1.13
CA LEU A 10 13.88 -2.45 2.52
C LEU A 10 12.41 -2.31 2.92
N ILE A 11 11.54 -2.03 1.95
CA ILE A 11 10.09 -2.02 2.15
C ILE A 11 9.54 -3.45 2.12
N LEU A 12 10.25 -4.36 1.47
CA LEU A 12 9.82 -5.75 1.29
C LEU A 12 10.10 -6.66 2.50
N THR A 13 11.02 -6.27 3.39
CA THR A 13 11.47 -7.14 4.47
C THR A 13 10.54 -7.21 5.68
N LEU A 14 9.40 -6.52 5.65
CA LEU A 14 8.45 -6.58 6.75
C LEU A 14 7.18 -7.39 6.43
N MET A 15 7.17 -8.15 5.35
CA MET A 15 6.11 -9.12 5.12
C MET A 15 6.34 -10.35 5.99
N MET A 16 5.86 -10.32 7.22
CA MET A 16 5.64 -11.55 7.96
C MET A 16 4.63 -12.40 7.20
N VAL A 17 5.09 -13.53 6.71
CA VAL A 17 4.21 -14.59 6.22
C VAL A 17 3.39 -15.07 7.41
N VAL A 18 2.22 -14.53 7.56
CA VAL A 18 1.28 -15.02 8.56
C VAL A 18 0.48 -16.14 7.91
N SER A 19 0.90 -17.36 8.16
CA SER A 19 0.08 -18.53 7.94
C SER A 19 -0.90 -18.64 9.12
N GLY A 20 -2.04 -17.99 9.02
CA GLY A 20 -3.09 -18.05 10.03
C GLY A 20 -4.42 -18.47 9.43
N MET A 21 -5.19 -19.20 10.18
CA MET A 21 -6.54 -19.59 9.79
C MET A 21 -7.43 -18.35 9.64
N CYS A 22 -8.16 -18.29 8.54
CA CYS A 22 -9.10 -17.23 8.24
C CYS A 22 -10.39 -17.42 9.06
N TYR A 23 -10.64 -16.55 10.04
CA TYR A 23 -11.93 -16.49 10.70
C TYR A 23 -12.77 -15.41 10.06
N ALA A 24 -13.81 -15.80 9.33
CA ALA A 24 -14.77 -14.89 8.76
C ALA A 24 -15.75 -14.44 9.86
N ALA A 25 -15.46 -13.34 10.55
CA ALA A 25 -16.39 -12.72 11.44
C ALA A 25 -16.28 -11.20 11.31
N GLY A 26 -17.15 -10.62 10.49
CA GLY A 26 -17.23 -9.18 10.32
C GLY A 26 -18.41 -8.82 9.45
N ASP A 27 -19.06 -7.72 9.76
CA ASP A 27 -20.21 -7.19 9.04
C ASP A 27 -19.83 -6.32 7.82
N GLY A 28 -18.56 -6.30 7.42
CA GLY A 28 -18.07 -5.46 6.33
C GLY A 28 -17.73 -4.03 6.74
N SER A 29 -18.04 -3.59 7.96
CA SER A 29 -17.73 -2.23 8.42
C SER A 29 -16.22 -2.01 8.53
N ASP A 30 -15.47 -3.03 8.88
CA ASP A 30 -14.01 -2.98 8.94
C ASP A 30 -13.40 -2.76 7.56
N LEU A 31 -13.89 -3.48 6.56
CA LEU A 31 -13.46 -3.29 5.18
C LEU A 31 -13.71 -1.85 4.71
N ASN A 32 -14.89 -1.32 4.96
CA ASN A 32 -15.23 0.05 4.56
C ASN A 32 -14.29 1.09 5.20
N ARG A 33 -13.99 0.94 6.49
CA ARG A 33 -13.05 1.83 7.19
C ARG A 33 -11.65 1.74 6.63
N GLN A 34 -11.18 0.53 6.42
CA GLN A 34 -9.84 0.28 5.89
C GLN A 34 -9.69 0.74 4.45
N GLN A 35 -10.73 0.55 3.62
CA GLN A 35 -10.74 1.10 2.26
C GLN A 35 -10.63 2.63 2.26
N LYS A 36 -11.34 3.31 3.17
CA LYS A 36 -11.22 4.76 3.29
C LYS A 36 -9.81 5.21 3.63
N VAL A 37 -9.13 4.48 4.51
CA VAL A 37 -7.72 4.78 4.86
C VAL A 37 -6.81 4.55 3.65
N ALA A 38 -6.95 3.44 2.95
CA ALA A 38 -6.16 3.13 1.76
C ALA A 38 -6.42 4.13 0.63
N ASP A 39 -7.69 4.48 0.38
CA ASP A 39 -8.06 5.46 -0.64
C ASP A 39 -7.46 6.84 -0.33
N LYS A 40 -7.52 7.25 0.93
CA LYS A 40 -6.92 8.49 1.41
C LYS A 40 -5.40 8.48 1.25
N PHE A 41 -4.76 7.37 1.57
CA PHE A 41 -3.31 7.19 1.37
C PHE A 41 -2.94 7.36 -0.11
N MET A 42 -3.64 6.69 -1.01
CA MET A 42 -3.40 6.79 -2.44
C MET A 42 -3.68 8.19 -2.99
N ALA A 43 -4.69 8.87 -2.48
CA ALA A 43 -4.99 10.25 -2.85
C ALA A 43 -3.85 11.20 -2.44
N VAL A 44 -3.30 11.04 -1.24
CA VAL A 44 -2.17 11.85 -0.77
C VAL A 44 -0.90 11.51 -1.57
N LEU A 45 -0.69 10.25 -1.94
CA LEU A 45 0.42 9.85 -2.81
C LEU A 45 0.39 10.55 -4.17
N SER A 46 -0.79 10.85 -4.69
CA SER A 46 -0.96 11.55 -5.96
C SER A 46 -1.05 13.06 -5.81
N GLY A 47 -1.04 13.57 -4.57
CA GLY A 47 -1.23 14.97 -4.25
C GLY A 47 -0.07 15.60 -3.49
N ASP A 48 -0.38 16.37 -2.45
CA ASP A 48 0.60 17.07 -1.63
C ASP A 48 1.12 16.20 -0.49
N ALA A 49 2.43 15.98 -0.45
CA ALA A 49 3.08 15.20 0.60
C ALA A 49 2.87 15.76 2.00
N ALA A 50 2.64 17.06 2.16
CA ALA A 50 2.36 17.68 3.46
C ALA A 50 1.07 17.13 4.08
N ALA A 51 0.11 16.65 3.27
CA ALA A 51 -1.13 16.06 3.75
C ALA A 51 -0.93 14.70 4.45
N VAL A 52 0.28 14.14 4.45
CA VAL A 52 0.58 12.89 5.18
C VAL A 52 0.28 12.99 6.67
N THR A 53 0.34 14.19 7.25
CA THR A 53 -0.02 14.40 8.65
C THR A 53 -1.44 13.98 8.96
N GLN A 54 -2.36 14.08 7.99
CA GLN A 54 -3.74 13.62 8.12
C GLN A 54 -3.85 12.09 8.08
N LEU A 55 -2.86 11.41 7.53
CA LEU A 55 -2.81 9.95 7.46
C LEU A 55 -2.24 9.32 8.73
N GLN A 56 -1.38 10.04 9.44
CA GLN A 56 -0.67 9.52 10.60
C GLN A 56 -1.61 9.07 11.72
N VAL A 57 -2.79 9.68 11.83
CA VAL A 57 -3.81 9.31 12.82
C VAL A 57 -4.38 7.92 12.57
N ASP A 58 -4.32 7.45 11.34
CA ASP A 58 -4.80 6.13 10.92
C ASP A 58 -3.70 5.07 10.87
N MET A 59 -2.48 5.42 11.28
CA MET A 59 -1.32 4.54 11.27
C MET A 59 -0.98 4.06 12.68
N VAL A 60 -0.34 2.87 12.76
CA VAL A 60 0.33 2.45 13.99
C VAL A 60 1.48 3.40 14.30
N PRO A 61 1.86 3.60 15.58
CA PRO A 61 2.91 4.56 15.95
C PRO A 61 4.23 4.36 15.23
N GLU A 62 4.66 3.13 15.04
CA GLU A 62 5.92 2.78 14.37
C GLU A 62 5.93 3.23 12.91
N LEU A 63 4.80 3.10 12.23
CA LEU A 63 4.67 3.57 10.85
C LEU A 63 4.54 5.08 10.79
N ALA A 64 3.76 5.67 11.68
CA ALA A 64 3.56 7.13 11.72
C ALA A 64 4.88 7.88 11.90
N GLU A 65 5.78 7.36 12.74
CA GLU A 65 7.12 7.94 12.94
C GLU A 65 7.96 7.94 11.67
N LYS A 66 7.82 6.90 10.84
CA LYS A 66 8.55 6.77 9.57
C LYS A 66 7.94 7.59 8.45
N MET A 67 6.64 7.85 8.52
CA MET A 67 5.90 8.58 7.49
C MET A 67 5.88 10.08 7.76
N THR A 68 7.07 10.69 7.83
CA THR A 68 7.22 12.14 7.85
C THR A 68 6.90 12.72 6.47
N ALA A 69 6.63 14.02 6.39
CA ALA A 69 6.39 14.70 5.11
C ALA A 69 7.56 14.51 4.13
N ALA A 70 8.81 14.55 4.64
CA ALA A 70 10.00 14.35 3.83
C ALA A 70 10.09 12.92 3.28
N ASN A 71 9.85 11.91 4.12
CA ASN A 71 9.88 10.51 3.71
C ASN A 71 8.76 10.19 2.74
N PHE A 72 7.58 10.78 2.94
CA PHE A 72 6.45 10.60 2.05
C PHE A 72 6.70 11.24 0.68
N ALA A 73 7.31 12.43 0.65
CA ALA A 73 7.72 13.08 -0.59
C ALA A 73 8.77 12.23 -1.35
N ALA A 74 9.69 11.60 -0.62
CA ALA A 74 10.66 10.67 -1.21
C ALA A 74 9.96 9.45 -1.83
N LEU A 75 8.95 8.91 -1.15
CA LEU A 75 8.13 7.80 -1.67
C LEU A 75 7.40 8.21 -2.95
N GLN A 76 6.76 9.37 -2.95
CA GLN A 76 6.09 9.91 -4.15
C GLN A 76 7.05 10.02 -5.33
N LYS A 77 8.22 10.59 -5.10
CA LYS A 77 9.26 10.75 -6.12
C LYS A 77 9.71 9.40 -6.67
N GLN A 78 9.95 8.44 -5.79
CA GLN A 78 10.37 7.10 -6.18
C GLN A 78 9.33 6.38 -7.03
N LEU A 79 8.06 6.42 -6.63
CA LEU A 79 6.97 5.81 -7.40
C LEU A 79 6.82 6.46 -8.77
N LYS A 80 6.92 7.79 -8.83
CA LYS A 80 6.84 8.54 -10.07
C LYS A 80 8.00 8.22 -11.01
N GLU A 81 9.21 8.09 -10.48
CA GLU A 81 10.40 7.73 -11.27
C GLU A 81 10.32 6.30 -11.79
N GLN A 82 9.81 5.38 -11.00
CA GLN A 82 9.71 3.96 -11.38
C GLN A 82 8.52 3.67 -12.28
N PHE A 83 7.35 4.17 -11.94
CA PHE A 83 6.09 3.76 -12.56
C PHE A 83 5.43 4.86 -13.40
N GLY A 84 5.80 6.10 -13.18
CA GLY A 84 5.19 7.24 -13.83
C GLY A 84 4.00 7.80 -13.04
N ILE A 85 3.01 8.32 -13.76
CA ILE A 85 1.83 8.96 -13.18
C ILE A 85 0.73 7.92 -12.99
N GLN A 86 0.09 7.94 -11.82
CA GLN A 86 -1.06 7.08 -11.53
C GLN A 86 -2.22 7.41 -12.46
N LYS A 87 -2.77 6.40 -13.12
CA LYS A 87 -3.87 6.51 -14.09
C LYS A 87 -5.16 5.86 -13.59
N SER A 88 -5.07 4.76 -12.86
CA SER A 88 -6.22 4.01 -12.41
C SER A 88 -5.95 3.31 -11.09
N VAL A 89 -6.98 3.13 -10.31
CA VAL A 89 -6.95 2.38 -9.05
C VAL A 89 -8.17 1.47 -9.02
N ARG A 90 -7.95 0.20 -8.75
CA ARG A 90 -9.02 -0.78 -8.61
C ARG A 90 -8.79 -1.67 -7.40
N PHE A 91 -9.78 -1.76 -6.53
CA PHE A 91 -9.78 -2.71 -5.42
C PHE A 91 -9.82 -4.15 -5.98
N ALA A 92 -9.01 -5.04 -5.43
CA ALA A 92 -8.88 -6.40 -5.93
C ALA A 92 -9.22 -7.45 -4.86
N VAL A 93 -8.60 -7.39 -3.69
CA VAL A 93 -8.71 -8.47 -2.70
C VAL A 93 -8.72 -7.91 -1.28
N TYR A 94 -9.58 -8.49 -0.45
CA TYR A 94 -9.58 -8.33 1.00
C TYR A 94 -9.26 -9.67 1.64
N GLU A 95 -8.29 -9.67 2.54
CA GLU A 95 -7.91 -10.86 3.28
C GLU A 95 -7.93 -10.56 4.78
N ARG A 96 -8.51 -11.45 5.56
CA ARG A 96 -8.54 -11.35 7.01
C ARG A 96 -7.68 -12.43 7.63
N PHE A 97 -6.81 -12.03 8.56
CA PHE A 97 -5.92 -12.89 9.31
C PHE A 97 -6.15 -12.67 10.81
N ASP A 98 -5.64 -13.56 11.63
CA ASP A 98 -5.75 -13.45 13.10
C ASP A 98 -5.10 -12.16 13.65
N GLN A 99 -4.09 -11.66 12.96
CA GLN A 99 -3.31 -10.50 13.39
C GLN A 99 -3.76 -9.17 12.78
N GLY A 100 -4.66 -9.21 11.82
CA GLY A 100 -5.13 -8.03 11.12
C GLY A 100 -5.64 -8.36 9.72
N ASP A 101 -5.80 -7.32 8.92
CA ASP A 101 -6.38 -7.44 7.59
C ASP A 101 -5.42 -6.95 6.52
N ARG A 102 -5.61 -7.40 5.29
CA ARG A 102 -4.84 -6.98 4.14
C ARG A 102 -5.77 -6.59 2.99
N LEU A 103 -5.56 -5.40 2.45
CA LEU A 103 -6.24 -4.92 1.26
C LEU A 103 -5.27 -4.86 0.10
N THR A 104 -5.68 -5.37 -1.05
CA THR A 104 -4.88 -5.33 -2.28
C THR A 104 -5.62 -4.54 -3.33
N TYR A 105 -4.90 -3.61 -3.94
CA TYR A 105 -5.37 -2.80 -5.06
C TYR A 105 -4.49 -3.06 -6.28
N LEU A 106 -5.08 -2.96 -7.45
CA LEU A 106 -4.36 -2.91 -8.72
C LEU A 106 -4.33 -1.46 -9.18
N VAL A 107 -3.14 -0.94 -9.35
CA VAL A 107 -2.91 0.46 -9.74
C VAL A 107 -2.23 0.49 -11.08
N GLY A 108 -2.80 1.25 -12.02
CA GLY A 108 -2.20 1.49 -13.32
C GLY A 108 -1.44 2.81 -13.32
N TYR A 109 -0.24 2.79 -13.85
CA TYR A 109 0.64 3.95 -14.02
C TYR A 109 0.99 4.16 -15.49
N SER A 110 1.46 5.35 -15.83
CA SER A 110 1.79 5.70 -17.21
C SER A 110 2.92 4.86 -17.82
N ARG A 111 3.84 4.34 -17.00
CA ARG A 111 4.97 3.50 -17.44
C ARG A 111 4.93 2.08 -16.92
N GLN A 112 3.98 1.77 -16.06
CA GLN A 112 3.77 0.43 -15.50
C GLN A 112 2.28 0.15 -15.48
N GLN A 113 1.82 -0.76 -16.32
CA GLN A 113 0.39 -1.02 -16.51
C GLN A 113 -0.29 -1.58 -15.26
N ALA A 114 0.43 -2.37 -14.49
CA ALA A 114 -0.12 -2.96 -13.28
C ALA A 114 0.90 -2.97 -12.14
N VAL A 115 0.52 -2.35 -11.05
CA VAL A 115 1.24 -2.39 -9.79
C VAL A 115 0.27 -2.89 -8.72
N ARG A 116 0.69 -3.88 -7.97
CA ARG A 116 -0.07 -4.35 -6.82
C ARG A 116 0.30 -3.51 -5.62
N ALA A 117 -0.66 -2.75 -5.11
CA ALA A 117 -0.53 -2.00 -3.88
C ALA A 117 -1.21 -2.77 -2.75
N VAL A 118 -0.45 -3.15 -1.73
CA VAL A 118 -0.95 -3.95 -0.61
C VAL A 118 -0.84 -3.13 0.66
N TYR A 119 -1.95 -3.04 1.40
CA TYR A 119 -2.05 -2.32 2.67
C TYR A 119 -2.39 -3.30 3.79
N GLY A 120 -1.53 -3.34 4.81
CA GLY A 120 -1.75 -4.16 5.99
C GLY A 120 -2.31 -3.32 7.14
N PHE A 121 -3.31 -3.87 7.84
CA PHE A 121 -3.97 -3.23 8.98
C PHE A 121 -3.88 -4.14 10.19
N ASP A 122 -3.68 -3.56 11.37
CA ASP A 122 -3.71 -4.30 12.62
C ASP A 122 -5.15 -4.61 13.07
N LYS A 123 -5.30 -5.28 14.21
CA LYS A 123 -6.62 -5.65 14.75
C LYS A 123 -7.50 -4.45 15.10
N ASN A 124 -6.90 -3.28 15.30
CA ASN A 124 -7.60 -2.04 15.62
C ASN A 124 -7.95 -1.24 14.36
N GLY A 125 -7.64 -1.77 13.17
CA GLY A 125 -7.89 -1.10 11.91
C GLY A 125 -6.90 0.01 11.58
N LYS A 126 -5.76 0.03 12.24
CA LYS A 126 -4.68 0.98 11.96
C LYS A 126 -3.76 0.44 10.87
N LEU A 127 -3.38 1.29 9.93
CA LEU A 127 -2.42 0.93 8.90
C LEU A 127 -1.06 0.61 9.53
N SER A 128 -0.58 -0.60 9.31
CA SER A 128 0.67 -1.09 9.90
C SER A 128 1.82 -1.17 8.89
N ASP A 129 1.50 -1.44 7.63
CA ASP A 129 2.49 -1.51 6.56
C ASP A 129 1.84 -1.36 5.19
N PHE A 130 2.66 -1.16 4.18
CA PHE A 130 2.23 -1.14 2.79
C PHE A 130 3.39 -1.53 1.88
N VAL A 131 3.06 -2.02 0.67
CA VAL A 131 4.06 -2.35 -0.34
C VAL A 131 3.48 -2.15 -1.74
N PHE A 132 4.34 -1.75 -2.68
CA PHE A 132 4.02 -1.61 -4.11
C PHE A 132 4.88 -2.58 -4.90
N VAL A 133 4.25 -3.51 -5.61
CA VAL A 133 4.92 -4.56 -6.37
C VAL A 133 4.50 -4.47 -7.83
N PRO A 134 5.44 -4.17 -8.76
CA PRO A 134 5.10 -4.19 -10.17
C PRO A 134 4.76 -5.61 -10.62
N LEU A 135 3.71 -5.72 -11.41
CA LEU A 135 3.29 -6.98 -12.02
C LEU A 135 3.71 -6.99 -13.48
N GLU A 136 4.39 -8.06 -13.88
CA GLU A 136 4.66 -8.27 -15.29
C GLU A 136 3.37 -8.75 -15.98
N VAL A 137 2.86 -7.93 -16.88
CA VAL A 137 1.78 -8.35 -17.76
C VAL A 137 2.46 -9.10 -18.92
N LYS A 138 2.46 -10.42 -18.86
CA LYS A 138 2.89 -11.22 -20.00
C LYS A 138 1.89 -10.95 -21.13
N ALA A 139 2.39 -10.40 -22.25
CA ALA A 139 1.60 -10.31 -23.46
C ALA A 139 1.08 -11.72 -23.79
N ALA A 140 -0.24 -11.82 -24.04
CA ALA A 140 -0.83 -13.09 -24.44
C ALA A 140 -0.08 -13.56 -25.70
N GLN A 141 0.64 -14.65 -25.56
CA GLN A 141 1.22 -15.31 -26.73
C GLN A 141 0.06 -15.89 -27.55
N LYS A 142 -0.09 -15.34 -28.74
CA LYS A 142 -0.98 -15.97 -29.76
C LYS A 142 -0.34 -17.24 -30.27
#